data_fbe6e738ee071bbebf0368a1992ee692
#
_entry.id   fbe6e738ee071bbebf0368a1992ee692
#
_cell.length_a   1.000
_cell.length_b   1.000
_cell.length_c   1.000
_cell.angle_alpha   90.00
_cell.angle_beta   90.00
_cell.angle_gamma   90.00
#
_symmetry.space_group_name_H-M   'P 1'
#
loop_
_entity.id
_entity.type
_entity.pdbx_description
1 polymer ?
#
loop_
_entity_poly.entity_id
_entity_poly.type
_entity_poly.pdbx_seq_one_letter_code
_entity_poly.pdbx_strand_id
1 'polypeptide(L)'
;FVPTSFALPQINSDERMLWIHAGPHKAASSYVTERLRKNRAALATHGVLMDGDNNLLANSIAEKNYQPLEQALSDLSSDFRHILISSSSLDTRILKRSVLDNLNNLALSHGFKLGISYFIRDQQSWLNSVYCHRIRRFRETPDFPDYCDYIMNDRDSWDIAYPSKFKVFKLFPEITTLFLPLSKQVAVTDPFLALVAALDLETPQGEDGWLKGESSKQNIQPGAKGIWMSRLCRQVVAELGFDPERLARKGKVIRDLAIELGWDRDKFDGFDQALLDRVSGFYQHSNEAFAQEYWGVSWQQLFPTKPAASSIYSGPQSESERVEMRRLMVRVIRGLQLPLQLRRRYFKLYDAAVERVVLPSGH
;
A
#
# COMPACT_ATOMS: atom_id res chain seq x y z
N PHE A 1 -17.12 20.24 -11.79
CA PHE A 1 -18.21 19.48 -11.15
C PHE A 1 -17.60 18.23 -10.56
N VAL A 2 -17.35 18.23 -9.26
CA VAL A 2 -16.98 17.02 -8.52
C VAL A 2 -18.31 16.45 -8.01
N PRO A 3 -18.65 15.18 -8.29
CA PRO A 3 -19.81 14.56 -7.69
C PRO A 3 -19.64 14.57 -6.17
N THR A 4 -20.48 15.30 -5.48
CA THR A 4 -20.38 15.54 -4.03
C THR A 4 -20.92 14.38 -3.20
N SER A 5 -21.38 13.32 -3.83
CA SER A 5 -21.85 12.14 -3.09
C SER A 5 -21.63 10.88 -3.91
N PHE A 6 -20.63 10.08 -3.55
CA PHE A 6 -20.76 8.65 -3.83
C PHE A 6 -22.01 8.18 -3.08
N ALA A 7 -22.86 7.38 -3.74
CA ALA A 7 -23.89 6.64 -3.03
C ALA A 7 -23.17 5.62 -2.14
N LEU A 8 -22.77 6.06 -0.94
CA LEU A 8 -22.31 5.13 0.09
C LEU A 8 -23.49 4.21 0.41
N PRO A 9 -23.29 2.91 0.59
CA PRO A 9 -24.35 2.04 1.05
C PRO A 9 -24.90 2.63 2.35
N GLN A 10 -26.20 2.88 2.37
CA GLN A 10 -26.87 3.36 3.59
C GLN A 10 -26.80 2.23 4.61
N ILE A 11 -26.03 2.46 5.65
CA ILE A 11 -25.99 1.57 6.82
C ILE A 11 -27.20 1.94 7.66
N ASN A 12 -28.07 0.97 7.92
CA ASN A 12 -29.17 1.20 8.84
C ASN A 12 -28.57 1.42 10.24
N SER A 13 -28.89 2.55 10.87
CA SER A 13 -28.36 2.95 12.19
C SER A 13 -28.60 1.91 13.30
N ASP A 14 -29.56 0.99 13.11
CA ASP A 14 -29.89 -0.03 14.10
C ASP A 14 -29.13 -1.36 13.89
N GLU A 15 -28.39 -1.51 12.81
CA GLU A 15 -27.66 -2.72 12.50
C GLU A 15 -26.31 -2.80 13.24
N ARG A 16 -26.01 -3.97 13.80
CA ARG A 16 -24.70 -4.27 14.38
C ARG A 16 -23.76 -4.74 13.25
N MET A 17 -22.58 -4.15 13.17
CA MET A 17 -21.64 -4.44 12.07
C MET A 17 -20.29 -4.95 12.58
N LEU A 18 -19.81 -6.00 11.95
CA LEU A 18 -18.39 -6.38 11.98
C LEU A 18 -17.72 -5.77 10.75
N TRP A 19 -17.01 -4.67 10.94
CA TRP A 19 -16.27 -3.98 9.87
C TRP A 19 -14.84 -4.47 9.79
N ILE A 20 -14.39 -4.80 8.57
CA ILE A 20 -13.01 -5.14 8.28
C ILE A 20 -12.47 -4.21 7.21
N HIS A 21 -11.56 -3.32 7.60
CA HIS A 21 -10.74 -2.56 6.65
C HIS A 21 -9.53 -3.40 6.27
N ALA A 22 -9.56 -4.00 5.08
CA ALA A 22 -8.60 -5.00 4.64
C ALA A 22 -7.42 -4.45 3.81
N GLY A 23 -7.36 -3.17 3.55
CA GLY A 23 -6.26 -2.59 2.77
C GLY A 23 -6.73 -1.92 1.48
N PRO A 24 -6.13 -2.13 0.32
CA PRO A 24 -5.00 -3.02 0.02
C PRO A 24 -3.65 -2.48 0.50
N HIS A 25 -2.63 -3.31 0.35
CA HIS A 25 -1.27 -2.87 0.64
C HIS A 25 -0.88 -1.66 -0.23
N LYS A 26 -0.23 -0.65 0.35
CA LYS A 26 0.14 0.62 -0.33
C LYS A 26 -1.02 1.54 -0.74
N ALA A 27 -2.18 1.36 -0.14
CA ALA A 27 -3.31 2.27 -0.26
C ALA A 27 -3.67 2.88 1.11
N ALA A 28 -2.76 3.61 1.72
CA ALA A 28 -2.89 4.34 2.98
C ALA A 28 -3.22 3.52 4.24
N SER A 29 -3.29 2.17 4.17
CA SER A 29 -3.76 1.32 5.28
C SER A 29 -3.02 1.54 6.60
N SER A 30 -1.68 1.72 6.58
CA SER A 30 -0.92 1.99 7.81
C SER A 30 -1.29 3.33 8.45
N TYR A 31 -1.55 4.36 7.64
CA TYR A 31 -1.99 5.67 8.11
C TYR A 31 -3.39 5.58 8.74
N VAL A 32 -4.30 4.89 8.06
CA VAL A 32 -5.67 4.70 8.54
C VAL A 32 -5.67 3.92 9.86
N THR A 33 -4.95 2.80 9.92
CA THR A 33 -4.86 1.98 11.14
C THR A 33 -4.27 2.76 12.30
N GLU A 34 -3.22 3.57 12.08
CA GLU A 34 -2.62 4.40 13.12
C GLU A 34 -3.62 5.45 13.63
N ARG A 35 -4.32 6.14 12.72
CA ARG A 35 -5.32 7.13 13.12
C ARG A 35 -6.52 6.52 13.83
N LEU A 36 -6.98 5.35 13.41
CA LEU A 36 -8.02 4.60 14.12
C LEU A 36 -7.60 4.30 15.56
N ARG A 37 -6.36 3.85 15.77
CA ARG A 37 -5.84 3.58 17.12
C ARG A 37 -5.76 4.83 18.00
N LYS A 38 -5.28 5.94 17.46
CA LYS A 38 -5.24 7.23 18.19
C LYS A 38 -6.62 7.71 18.59
N ASN A 39 -7.63 7.41 17.76
CA ASN A 39 -9.01 7.81 17.99
C ASN A 39 -9.86 6.73 18.67
N ARG A 40 -9.25 5.69 19.24
CA ARG A 40 -10.00 4.58 19.86
C ARG A 40 -11.02 5.03 20.91
N ALA A 41 -10.66 5.98 21.77
CA ALA A 41 -11.59 6.51 22.78
C ALA A 41 -12.79 7.22 22.13
N ALA A 42 -12.55 8.02 21.10
CA ALA A 42 -13.61 8.68 20.36
C ALA A 42 -14.48 7.67 19.58
N LEU A 43 -13.88 6.64 18.99
CA LEU A 43 -14.64 5.55 18.35
C LEU A 43 -15.53 4.82 19.33
N ALA A 44 -15.05 4.57 20.56
CA ALA A 44 -15.84 3.93 21.61
C ALA A 44 -17.07 4.78 22.01
N THR A 45 -16.97 6.11 22.05
CA THR A 45 -18.16 6.98 22.31
C THR A 45 -19.20 6.91 21.17
N HIS A 46 -18.81 6.45 19.98
CA HIS A 46 -19.70 6.17 18.85
C HIS A 46 -20.16 4.70 18.80
N GLY A 47 -19.91 3.94 19.87
CA GLY A 47 -20.28 2.52 19.93
C GLY A 47 -19.44 1.61 19.02
N VAL A 48 -18.21 2.00 18.67
CA VAL A 48 -17.29 1.22 17.84
C VAL A 48 -16.15 0.67 18.70
N LEU A 49 -16.10 -0.66 18.87
CA LEU A 49 -14.95 -1.36 19.44
C LEU A 49 -13.90 -1.60 18.37
N MET A 50 -12.70 -1.09 18.56
CA MET A 50 -11.59 -1.33 17.66
C MET A 50 -10.71 -2.48 18.12
N ASP A 51 -10.20 -3.30 17.18
CA ASP A 51 -9.19 -4.35 17.43
C ASP A 51 -7.98 -3.77 18.22
N GLY A 52 -7.47 -4.58 19.15
CA GLY A 52 -6.39 -4.18 20.05
C GLY A 52 -5.08 -3.82 19.34
N ASP A 53 -4.13 -3.25 20.11
CA ASP A 53 -2.84 -2.76 19.58
C ASP A 53 -2.01 -3.86 18.92
N ASN A 54 -2.20 -5.10 19.33
CA ASN A 54 -1.49 -6.28 18.80
C ASN A 54 -2.15 -6.85 17.54
N ASN A 55 -3.20 -6.23 16.98
CA ASN A 55 -4.01 -6.79 15.89
C ASN A 55 -4.44 -8.24 16.14
N LEU A 56 -4.87 -8.56 17.35
CA LEU A 56 -5.20 -9.94 17.73
C LEU A 56 -6.27 -10.54 16.82
N LEU A 57 -7.36 -9.81 16.58
CA LEU A 57 -8.46 -10.28 15.74
C LEU A 57 -8.01 -10.40 14.26
N ALA A 58 -7.30 -9.40 13.74
CA ALA A 58 -6.78 -9.47 12.38
C ALA A 58 -5.81 -10.65 12.16
N ASN A 59 -4.92 -10.90 13.12
CA ASN A 59 -3.98 -12.01 13.06
C ASN A 59 -4.70 -13.36 13.14
N SER A 60 -5.68 -13.49 14.03
CA SER A 60 -6.47 -14.70 14.19
C SER A 60 -7.24 -15.05 12.90
N ILE A 61 -7.87 -14.06 12.27
CA ILE A 61 -8.52 -14.24 10.95
C ILE A 61 -7.49 -14.69 9.90
N ALA A 62 -6.31 -14.05 9.88
CA ALA A 62 -5.24 -14.37 8.96
C ALA A 62 -4.73 -15.82 9.12
N GLU A 63 -4.74 -16.34 10.32
CA GLU A 63 -4.35 -17.71 10.69
C GLU A 63 -5.53 -18.69 10.61
N LYS A 64 -6.73 -18.23 10.26
CA LYS A 64 -7.99 -18.99 10.24
C LYS A 64 -8.38 -19.56 11.62
N ASN A 65 -7.93 -18.91 12.69
CA ASN A 65 -8.36 -19.17 14.05
C ASN A 65 -9.43 -18.16 14.45
N TYR A 66 -10.70 -18.50 14.33
CA TYR A 66 -11.80 -17.56 14.56
C TYR A 66 -12.23 -17.45 16.04
N GLN A 67 -11.66 -18.26 16.93
CA GLN A 67 -12.04 -18.25 18.35
C GLN A 67 -11.88 -16.88 19.04
N PRO A 68 -10.79 -16.11 18.85
CA PRO A 68 -10.70 -14.78 19.45
C PRO A 68 -11.76 -13.80 18.93
N LEU A 69 -12.15 -13.91 17.67
CA LEU A 69 -13.21 -13.09 17.09
C LEU A 69 -14.59 -13.48 17.64
N GLU A 70 -14.86 -14.77 17.73
CA GLU A 70 -16.08 -15.30 18.33
C GLU A 70 -16.26 -14.83 19.77
N GLN A 71 -15.19 -14.89 20.57
CA GLN A 71 -15.18 -14.38 21.93
C GLN A 71 -15.46 -12.87 21.97
N ALA A 72 -14.82 -12.08 21.10
CA ALA A 72 -15.03 -10.64 21.03
C ALA A 72 -16.48 -10.27 20.64
N LEU A 73 -17.11 -11.05 19.74
CA LEU A 73 -18.50 -10.87 19.34
C LEU A 73 -19.47 -11.25 20.47
N SER A 74 -19.15 -12.30 21.23
CA SER A 74 -19.96 -12.80 22.35
C SER A 74 -19.90 -11.86 23.56
N ASP A 75 -18.72 -11.30 23.86
CA ASP A 75 -18.47 -10.47 25.04
C ASP A 75 -18.77 -8.99 24.81
N LEU A 76 -19.18 -8.61 23.60
CA LEU A 76 -19.42 -7.22 23.27
C LEU A 76 -20.57 -6.65 24.09
N SER A 77 -20.27 -5.65 24.94
CA SER A 77 -21.27 -4.99 25.76
C SER A 77 -22.33 -4.29 24.89
N SER A 78 -23.49 -4.03 25.44
CA SER A 78 -24.61 -3.32 24.78
C SER A 78 -24.23 -1.90 24.32
N ASP A 79 -23.18 -1.32 24.89
CA ASP A 79 -22.73 0.03 24.55
C ASP A 79 -22.04 0.07 23.19
N PHE A 80 -21.62 -1.08 22.67
CA PHE A 80 -20.97 -1.18 21.36
C PHE A 80 -21.90 -1.81 20.32
N ARG A 81 -22.03 -1.12 19.19
CA ARG A 81 -22.81 -1.60 18.04
C ARG A 81 -21.92 -2.24 16.98
N HIS A 82 -20.66 -1.82 16.90
CA HIS A 82 -19.77 -2.21 15.83
C HIS A 82 -18.42 -2.69 16.38
N ILE A 83 -17.83 -3.66 15.67
CA ILE A 83 -16.42 -4.02 15.81
C ILE A 83 -15.72 -3.58 14.55
N LEU A 84 -14.59 -2.87 14.67
CA LEU A 84 -13.76 -2.43 13.55
C LEU A 84 -12.38 -3.07 13.64
N ILE A 85 -12.05 -3.89 12.65
CA ILE A 85 -10.73 -4.50 12.45
C ILE A 85 -10.05 -3.81 11.28
N SER A 86 -8.81 -3.34 11.45
CA SER A 86 -8.08 -2.66 10.39
C SER A 86 -6.68 -3.25 10.23
N SER A 87 -6.44 -3.98 9.14
CA SER A 87 -5.14 -4.57 8.84
C SER A 87 -4.95 -4.87 7.36
N SER A 88 -3.86 -4.37 6.77
CA SER A 88 -3.47 -4.72 5.40
C SER A 88 -3.00 -6.18 5.24
N SER A 89 -2.77 -6.91 6.33
CA SER A 89 -2.44 -8.33 6.27
C SER A 89 -3.63 -9.18 5.82
N LEU A 90 -4.83 -8.63 5.88
CA LEU A 90 -6.07 -9.29 5.48
C LEU A 90 -6.39 -9.14 3.98
N ASP A 91 -5.70 -8.27 3.25
CA ASP A 91 -5.99 -7.91 1.85
C ASP A 91 -6.40 -9.12 0.98
N THR A 92 -5.45 -9.99 0.66
CA THR A 92 -5.72 -11.16 -0.20
C THR A 92 -6.34 -12.33 0.56
N ARG A 93 -6.21 -12.38 1.87
CA ARG A 93 -6.71 -13.48 2.71
C ARG A 93 -8.23 -13.47 2.81
N ILE A 94 -8.82 -12.28 2.98
CA ILE A 94 -10.26 -12.11 3.08
C ILE A 94 -10.98 -12.41 1.75
N LEU A 95 -10.27 -12.32 0.63
CA LEU A 95 -10.81 -12.63 -0.70
C LEU A 95 -10.94 -14.14 -0.98
N LYS A 96 -10.54 -14.99 -0.05
CA LYS A 96 -10.77 -16.44 -0.15
C LYS A 96 -12.21 -16.75 0.25
N ARG A 97 -12.96 -17.41 -0.63
CA ARG A 97 -14.35 -17.78 -0.40
C ARG A 97 -14.58 -18.40 0.98
N SER A 98 -13.75 -19.36 1.37
CA SER A 98 -13.88 -20.04 2.67
C SER A 98 -13.66 -19.12 3.87
N VAL A 99 -12.86 -18.08 3.73
CA VAL A 99 -12.66 -17.07 4.80
C VAL A 99 -13.87 -16.16 4.91
N LEU A 100 -14.39 -15.66 3.77
CA LEU A 100 -15.60 -14.84 3.75
C LEU A 100 -16.79 -15.60 4.30
N ASP A 101 -16.97 -16.85 3.89
CA ASP A 101 -18.07 -17.71 4.34
C ASP A 101 -18.03 -17.91 5.87
N ASN A 102 -16.86 -18.24 6.41
CA ASN A 102 -16.69 -18.39 7.86
C ASN A 102 -16.94 -17.08 8.63
N LEU A 103 -16.41 -15.96 8.13
CA LEU A 103 -16.60 -14.65 8.77
C LEU A 103 -18.05 -14.20 8.72
N ASN A 104 -18.71 -14.39 7.59
CA ASN A 104 -20.11 -14.04 7.42
C ASN A 104 -21.02 -14.87 8.34
N ASN A 105 -20.84 -16.19 8.36
CA ASN A 105 -21.59 -17.08 9.22
C ASN A 105 -21.36 -16.77 10.70
N LEU A 106 -20.10 -16.50 11.08
CA LEU A 106 -19.77 -16.12 12.45
C LEU A 106 -20.42 -14.79 12.85
N ALA A 107 -20.32 -13.77 11.99
CA ALA A 107 -20.96 -12.49 12.24
C ALA A 107 -22.49 -12.65 12.43
N LEU A 108 -23.14 -13.34 11.48
CA LEU A 108 -24.60 -13.56 11.51
C LEU A 108 -25.06 -14.34 12.75
N SER A 109 -24.31 -15.37 13.20
CA SER A 109 -24.64 -16.16 14.39
C SER A 109 -24.62 -15.35 15.68
N HIS A 110 -23.93 -14.19 15.68
CA HIS A 110 -23.88 -13.25 16.81
C HIS A 110 -24.71 -11.98 16.58
N GLY A 111 -25.56 -11.96 15.54
CA GLY A 111 -26.44 -10.82 15.23
C GLY A 111 -25.73 -9.62 14.62
N PHE A 112 -24.57 -9.83 13.96
CA PHE A 112 -23.84 -8.83 13.20
C PHE A 112 -23.97 -9.07 11.70
N LYS A 113 -23.97 -7.99 10.92
CA LYS A 113 -23.67 -8.06 9.48
C LYS A 113 -22.19 -7.84 9.24
N LEU A 114 -21.66 -8.49 8.21
CA LEU A 114 -20.26 -8.31 7.80
C LEU A 114 -20.14 -7.13 6.83
N GLY A 115 -19.23 -6.21 7.12
CA GLY A 115 -18.83 -5.12 6.24
C GLY A 115 -17.35 -5.18 5.92
N ILE A 116 -17.00 -5.02 4.63
CA ILE A 116 -15.62 -5.05 4.17
C ILE A 116 -15.30 -3.74 3.45
N SER A 117 -14.20 -3.08 3.85
CA SER A 117 -13.77 -1.85 3.21
C SER A 117 -12.36 -1.95 2.61
N TYR A 118 -12.22 -1.36 1.41
CA TYR A 118 -10.95 -1.24 0.69
C TYR A 118 -10.75 0.17 0.19
N PHE A 119 -9.54 0.68 0.27
CA PHE A 119 -9.14 1.86 -0.49
C PHE A 119 -8.68 1.46 -1.87
N ILE A 120 -9.21 2.14 -2.87
CA ILE A 120 -8.88 1.92 -4.29
C ILE A 120 -7.93 3.02 -4.75
N ARG A 121 -6.81 2.61 -5.34
CA ARG A 121 -5.77 3.50 -5.84
C ARG A 121 -5.55 3.26 -7.33
N ASP A 122 -5.22 4.31 -8.09
CA ASP A 122 -4.86 4.15 -9.50
C ASP A 122 -3.63 3.24 -9.66
N GLN A 123 -3.61 2.45 -10.73
CA GLN A 123 -2.58 1.44 -10.96
C GLN A 123 -1.20 2.05 -11.12
N GLN A 124 -1.07 3.20 -11.75
CA GLN A 124 0.21 3.89 -11.95
C GLN A 124 0.83 4.24 -10.59
N SER A 125 0.08 4.92 -9.74
CA SER A 125 0.55 5.28 -8.39
C SER A 125 0.80 4.06 -7.52
N TRP A 126 0.00 3.00 -7.68
CA TRP A 126 0.17 1.78 -6.93
C TRP A 126 1.44 1.04 -7.36
N LEU A 127 1.64 0.80 -8.68
CA LEU A 127 2.83 0.14 -9.24
C LEU A 127 4.10 0.85 -8.81
N ASN A 128 4.15 2.18 -8.98
CA ASN A 128 5.30 2.99 -8.57
C ASN A 128 5.58 2.86 -7.06
N SER A 129 4.55 2.90 -6.22
CA SER A 129 4.68 2.79 -4.77
C SER A 129 5.13 1.40 -4.31
N VAL A 130 4.59 0.33 -4.91
CA VAL A 130 4.98 -1.04 -4.57
C VAL A 130 6.39 -1.33 -5.04
N TYR A 131 6.74 -0.94 -6.27
CA TYR A 131 8.10 -1.07 -6.79
C TYR A 131 9.13 -0.43 -5.85
N CYS A 132 8.95 0.85 -5.50
CA CYS A 132 9.83 1.53 -4.54
C CYS A 132 9.93 0.80 -3.20
N HIS A 133 8.81 0.25 -2.72
CA HIS A 133 8.80 -0.49 -1.47
C HIS A 133 9.58 -1.80 -1.55
N ARG A 134 9.45 -2.54 -2.66
CA ARG A 134 10.16 -3.81 -2.88
C ARG A 134 11.66 -3.58 -3.06
N ILE A 135 12.04 -2.63 -3.92
CA ILE A 135 13.44 -2.26 -4.16
C ILE A 135 14.12 -1.80 -2.87
N ARG A 136 13.49 -0.94 -2.09
CA ARG A 136 14.02 -0.48 -0.80
C ARG A 136 14.28 -1.62 0.19
N ARG A 137 13.55 -2.72 0.05
CA ARG A 137 13.72 -3.93 0.87
C ARG A 137 14.61 -4.97 0.22
N PHE A 138 15.32 -4.63 -0.83
CA PHE A 138 16.16 -5.55 -1.60
C PHE A 138 15.43 -6.81 -2.13
N ARG A 139 14.09 -6.75 -2.30
CA ARG A 139 13.29 -7.92 -2.69
C ARG A 139 13.32 -8.12 -4.16
N GLU A 140 13.40 -7.33 -5.06
CA GLU A 140 13.38 -7.57 -6.51
C GLU A 140 14.15 -6.55 -7.30
N THR A 141 14.49 -6.89 -8.54
CA THR A 141 15.40 -6.09 -9.30
C THR A 141 15.14 -5.97 -10.79
N PRO A 142 14.00 -6.37 -11.35
CA PRO A 142 13.73 -6.01 -12.73
C PRO A 142 13.70 -4.49 -12.84
N ASP A 143 13.94 -3.99 -14.02
CA ASP A 143 13.68 -2.59 -14.32
C ASP A 143 12.20 -2.29 -14.12
N PHE A 144 11.86 -1.02 -13.95
CA PHE A 144 10.49 -0.67 -13.66
C PHE A 144 9.51 -1.04 -14.79
N PRO A 145 9.85 -0.88 -16.08
CA PRO A 145 9.03 -1.38 -17.17
C PRO A 145 8.81 -2.89 -17.11
N ASP A 146 9.88 -3.67 -16.92
CA ASP A 146 9.78 -5.14 -16.81
C ASP A 146 8.96 -5.57 -15.61
N TYR A 147 9.04 -4.84 -14.49
CA TYR A 147 8.20 -5.05 -13.32
C TYR A 147 6.71 -4.81 -13.63
N CYS A 148 6.40 -3.74 -14.35
CA CYS A 148 5.03 -3.45 -14.78
C CYS A 148 4.51 -4.55 -15.70
N ASP A 149 5.30 -5.00 -16.67
CA ASP A 149 4.95 -6.08 -17.59
C ASP A 149 4.75 -7.41 -16.85
N TYR A 150 5.60 -7.72 -15.88
CA TYR A 150 5.42 -8.89 -15.02
C TYR A 150 4.06 -8.84 -14.30
N ILE A 151 3.72 -7.70 -13.67
CA ILE A 151 2.44 -7.56 -12.96
C ILE A 151 1.24 -7.65 -13.91
N MET A 152 1.29 -7.04 -15.09
CA MET A 152 0.21 -7.11 -16.07
C MET A 152 0.00 -8.52 -16.64
N ASN A 153 1.08 -9.28 -16.81
CA ASN A 153 1.05 -10.65 -17.36
C ASN A 153 0.80 -11.73 -16.31
N ASP A 154 1.01 -11.44 -15.04
CA ASP A 154 0.70 -12.36 -13.95
C ASP A 154 -0.82 -12.43 -13.77
N ARG A 155 -1.43 -13.52 -14.23
CA ARG A 155 -2.87 -13.75 -14.15
C ARG A 155 -3.39 -13.85 -12.71
N ASP A 156 -2.50 -14.11 -11.77
CA ASP A 156 -2.78 -14.17 -10.34
C ASP A 156 -2.50 -12.85 -9.62
N SER A 157 -2.03 -11.82 -10.33
CA SER A 157 -1.77 -10.48 -9.77
C SER A 157 -3.06 -9.70 -9.54
N TRP A 158 -3.84 -10.17 -8.63
CA TRP A 158 -5.15 -9.62 -8.26
C TRP A 158 -5.08 -8.26 -7.56
N ASP A 159 -3.89 -7.78 -7.29
CA ASP A 159 -3.69 -6.61 -6.43
C ASP A 159 -4.19 -5.31 -7.07
N ILE A 160 -4.29 -5.27 -8.40
CA ILE A 160 -4.66 -4.06 -9.13
C ILE A 160 -5.68 -4.26 -10.25
N ALA A 161 -6.06 -5.50 -10.58
CA ALA A 161 -7.17 -5.80 -11.49
C ALA A 161 -8.49 -5.89 -10.69
N TYR A 162 -9.03 -4.76 -10.29
CA TYR A 162 -10.10 -4.65 -9.28
C TYR A 162 -11.35 -5.51 -9.54
N PRO A 163 -11.94 -5.58 -10.74
CA PRO A 163 -13.08 -6.45 -10.98
C PRO A 163 -12.75 -7.93 -10.75
N SER A 164 -11.56 -8.37 -11.14
CA SER A 164 -11.08 -9.74 -10.91
C SER A 164 -10.78 -9.98 -9.43
N LYS A 165 -10.07 -9.03 -8.80
CA LYS A 165 -9.72 -9.08 -7.39
C LYS A 165 -10.95 -9.25 -6.50
N PHE A 166 -11.99 -8.47 -6.74
CA PHE A 166 -13.16 -8.39 -5.88
C PHE A 166 -14.36 -9.24 -6.33
N LYS A 167 -14.21 -10.06 -7.39
CA LYS A 167 -15.27 -10.91 -7.92
C LYS A 167 -15.93 -11.83 -6.88
N VAL A 168 -15.18 -12.22 -5.84
CA VAL A 168 -15.68 -13.09 -4.79
C VAL A 168 -16.85 -12.48 -4.01
N PHE A 169 -16.90 -11.15 -3.87
CA PHE A 169 -17.98 -10.48 -3.16
C PHE A 169 -19.34 -10.62 -3.88
N LYS A 170 -19.34 -10.87 -5.19
CA LYS A 170 -20.58 -11.14 -5.94
C LYS A 170 -21.27 -12.46 -5.53
N LEU A 171 -20.53 -13.33 -4.82
CA LEU A 171 -21.10 -14.57 -4.26
C LEU A 171 -21.74 -14.36 -2.88
N PHE A 172 -21.57 -13.18 -2.29
CA PHE A 172 -22.05 -12.84 -0.95
C PHE A 172 -22.75 -11.47 -1.00
N PRO A 173 -23.92 -11.38 -1.62
CA PRO A 173 -24.65 -10.11 -1.78
C PRO A 173 -25.08 -9.47 -0.45
N GLU A 174 -25.11 -10.25 0.64
CA GLU A 174 -25.43 -9.82 2.00
C GLU A 174 -24.27 -9.11 2.68
N ILE A 175 -23.02 -9.27 2.20
CA ILE A 175 -21.85 -8.57 2.74
C ILE A 175 -21.81 -7.14 2.20
N THR A 176 -21.80 -6.18 3.10
CA THR A 176 -21.66 -4.78 2.73
C THR A 176 -20.21 -4.49 2.28
N THR A 177 -20.02 -4.06 1.05
CA THR A 177 -18.69 -3.71 0.53
C THR A 177 -18.54 -2.21 0.32
N LEU A 178 -17.43 -1.65 0.82
CA LEU A 178 -17.07 -0.24 0.66
C LEU A 178 -15.76 -0.12 -0.11
N PHE A 179 -15.83 0.45 -1.32
CA PHE A 179 -14.64 0.77 -2.11
C PHE A 179 -14.43 2.28 -2.12
N LEU A 180 -13.44 2.75 -1.37
CA LEU A 180 -13.17 4.17 -1.17
C LEU A 180 -12.03 4.63 -2.09
N PRO A 181 -12.26 5.57 -3.02
CA PRO A 181 -11.21 6.01 -3.92
C PRO A 181 -10.17 6.86 -3.19
N LEU A 182 -8.91 6.45 -3.28
CA LEU A 182 -7.76 7.20 -2.78
C LEU A 182 -7.31 8.22 -3.84
N SER A 183 -8.07 9.30 -3.96
CA SER A 183 -7.92 10.30 -5.00
C SER A 183 -7.94 11.72 -4.42
N LYS A 184 -7.34 12.66 -5.15
CA LYS A 184 -7.44 14.10 -4.87
C LYS A 184 -8.72 14.73 -5.43
N GLN A 185 -9.49 13.98 -6.22
CA GLN A 185 -10.71 14.44 -6.88
C GLN A 185 -11.97 14.21 -6.02
N VAL A 186 -11.83 13.55 -4.87
CA VAL A 186 -12.94 13.33 -3.94
C VAL A 186 -13.04 14.47 -2.92
N ALA A 187 -14.25 14.71 -2.40
CA ALA A 187 -14.49 15.77 -1.43
C ALA A 187 -13.70 15.57 -0.13
N VAL A 188 -13.56 14.33 0.33
CA VAL A 188 -12.79 13.98 1.53
C VAL A 188 -11.52 13.25 1.11
N THR A 189 -10.42 13.97 1.02
CA THR A 189 -9.13 13.45 0.54
C THR A 189 -8.33 12.71 1.61
N ASP A 190 -8.62 12.93 2.89
CA ASP A 190 -8.00 12.20 4.00
C ASP A 190 -8.61 10.80 4.12
N PRO A 191 -7.83 9.72 3.97
CA PRO A 191 -8.38 8.37 3.96
C PRO A 191 -9.07 7.97 5.27
N PHE A 192 -8.58 8.44 6.41
CA PHE A 192 -9.23 8.14 7.69
C PHE A 192 -10.59 8.84 7.77
N LEU A 193 -10.66 10.12 7.40
CA LEU A 193 -11.92 10.86 7.39
C LEU A 193 -12.91 10.28 6.37
N ALA A 194 -12.41 9.83 5.21
CA ALA A 194 -13.25 9.13 4.23
C ALA A 194 -13.83 7.82 4.79
N LEU A 195 -13.04 7.05 5.55
CA LEU A 195 -13.52 5.82 6.17
C LEU A 195 -14.55 6.10 7.25
N VAL A 196 -14.29 6.99 8.20
CA VAL A 196 -15.24 7.27 9.30
C VAL A 196 -16.53 7.90 8.78
N ALA A 197 -16.47 8.76 7.76
CA ALA A 197 -17.66 9.28 7.09
C ALA A 197 -18.45 8.17 6.38
N ALA A 198 -17.77 7.22 5.73
CA ALA A 198 -18.41 6.07 5.07
C ALA A 198 -19.04 5.10 6.08
N LEU A 199 -18.57 5.08 7.33
CA LEU A 199 -19.15 4.32 8.44
C LEU A 199 -20.24 5.11 9.20
N ASP A 200 -20.63 6.28 8.68
CA ASP A 200 -21.63 7.20 9.29
C ASP A 200 -21.25 7.61 10.73
N LEU A 201 -19.96 7.79 10.98
CA LEU A 201 -19.46 8.24 12.27
C LEU A 201 -19.29 9.76 12.27
N GLU A 202 -20.04 10.43 13.11
CA GLU A 202 -19.95 11.88 13.27
C GLU A 202 -18.60 12.32 13.83
N THR A 203 -18.17 13.53 13.47
CA THR A 203 -16.96 14.10 14.06
C THR A 203 -17.21 14.35 15.56
N PRO A 204 -16.31 13.90 16.45
CA PRO A 204 -16.43 14.15 17.87
C PRO A 204 -16.58 15.64 18.17
N GLN A 205 -17.46 15.97 19.11
CA GLN A 205 -17.61 17.35 19.56
C GLN A 205 -16.43 17.74 20.44
N GLY A 206 -15.83 18.90 20.20
CA GLY A 206 -14.69 19.45 20.94
C GLY A 206 -13.67 20.14 20.03
N GLU A 207 -12.71 20.84 20.62
CA GLU A 207 -11.70 21.62 19.87
C GLU A 207 -10.79 20.72 19.01
N ASP A 208 -10.58 19.47 19.40
CA ASP A 208 -9.65 18.55 18.71
C ASP A 208 -10.31 17.70 17.62
N GLY A 209 -11.64 17.52 17.61
CA GLY A 209 -12.35 16.65 16.68
C GLY A 209 -11.66 15.26 16.59
N TRP A 210 -11.47 14.74 15.36
CA TRP A 210 -10.67 13.54 15.15
C TRP A 210 -9.17 13.84 15.27
N LEU A 211 -8.47 13.18 16.19
CA LEU A 211 -7.02 13.34 16.39
C LEU A 211 -6.24 13.02 15.11
N LYS A 212 -5.30 13.88 14.75
CA LYS A 212 -4.44 13.70 13.58
C LYS A 212 -3.37 12.64 13.83
N GLY A 213 -3.03 11.87 12.79
CA GLY A 213 -1.88 10.99 12.78
C GLY A 213 -0.57 11.80 12.72
N GLU A 214 0.49 11.28 13.27
CA GLU A 214 1.82 11.79 12.97
C GLU A 214 2.21 11.32 11.57
N SER A 215 2.81 12.21 10.76
CA SER A 215 3.40 11.80 9.50
C SER A 215 4.55 10.82 9.79
N SER A 216 4.30 9.52 9.64
CA SER A 216 5.32 8.55 9.99
C SER A 216 6.49 8.65 9.02
N LYS A 217 7.67 9.00 9.51
CA LYS A 217 8.94 8.97 8.77
C LYS A 217 9.23 7.57 8.15
N GLN A 218 8.49 6.55 8.58
CA GLN A 218 8.66 5.17 8.12
C GLN A 218 8.26 4.94 6.66
N ASN A 219 7.37 5.77 6.10
CA ASN A 219 6.85 5.62 4.74
C ASN A 219 7.48 6.57 3.71
N ILE A 220 8.56 7.23 4.06
CA ILE A 220 9.28 8.12 3.14
C ILE A 220 9.92 7.29 2.02
N GLN A 221 9.63 7.69 0.78
CA GLN A 221 10.30 7.15 -0.39
C GLN A 221 11.72 7.75 -0.48
N PRO A 222 12.77 6.95 -0.75
CA PRO A 222 14.14 7.45 -0.77
C PRO A 222 14.50 8.28 -2.01
N GLY A 223 13.51 8.62 -2.84
CA GLY A 223 13.73 9.37 -4.08
C GLY A 223 14.37 8.56 -5.21
N ALA A 224 14.50 9.16 -6.39
CA ALA A 224 15.00 8.48 -7.58
C ALA A 224 16.44 7.94 -7.39
N LYS A 225 17.34 8.76 -6.84
CA LYS A 225 18.72 8.36 -6.53
C LYS A 225 18.79 7.23 -5.49
N GLY A 226 17.96 7.27 -4.46
CA GLY A 226 17.91 6.22 -3.44
C GLY A 226 17.35 4.90 -3.97
N ILE A 227 16.39 4.93 -4.88
CA ILE A 227 15.86 3.73 -5.56
C ILE A 227 16.93 3.13 -6.45
N TRP A 228 17.62 3.94 -7.27
CA TRP A 228 18.75 3.49 -8.10
C TRP A 228 19.83 2.84 -7.23
N MET A 229 20.27 3.51 -6.18
CA MET A 229 21.28 3.00 -5.24
C MET A 229 20.86 1.67 -4.60
N SER A 230 19.59 1.52 -4.24
CA SER A 230 19.07 0.28 -3.65
C SER A 230 19.10 -0.89 -4.63
N ARG A 231 18.76 -0.63 -5.91
CA ARG A 231 18.83 -1.65 -6.97
C ARG A 231 20.27 -2.12 -7.20
N LEU A 232 21.18 -1.17 -7.41
CA LEU A 232 22.58 -1.46 -7.64
C LEU A 232 23.19 -2.21 -6.45
N CYS A 233 22.90 -1.78 -5.22
CA CYS A 233 23.37 -2.44 -4.01
C CYS A 233 22.90 -3.91 -3.97
N ARG A 234 21.62 -4.17 -4.25
CA ARG A 234 21.09 -5.54 -4.27
C ARG A 234 21.75 -6.40 -5.34
N GLN A 235 21.90 -5.87 -6.55
CA GLN A 235 22.55 -6.58 -7.66
C GLN A 235 23.97 -7.02 -7.27
N VAL A 236 24.78 -6.09 -6.79
CA VAL A 236 26.17 -6.38 -6.41
C VAL A 236 26.26 -7.35 -5.24
N VAL A 237 25.35 -7.26 -4.27
CA VAL A 237 25.28 -8.19 -3.12
C VAL A 237 24.92 -9.60 -3.61
N ALA A 238 23.99 -9.73 -4.55
CA ALA A 238 23.62 -11.02 -5.15
C ALA A 238 24.79 -11.62 -5.96
N GLU A 239 25.49 -10.82 -6.77
CA GLU A 239 26.71 -11.25 -7.51
C GLU A 239 27.84 -11.71 -6.58
N LEU A 240 27.86 -11.24 -5.34
CA LEU A 240 28.79 -11.72 -4.31
C LEU A 240 28.36 -13.07 -3.68
N GLY A 241 27.22 -13.62 -4.09
CA GLY A 241 26.65 -14.84 -3.52
C GLY A 241 26.02 -14.66 -2.12
N PHE A 242 25.72 -13.40 -1.73
CA PHE A 242 25.04 -13.11 -0.49
C PHE A 242 23.54 -12.92 -0.75
N ASP A 243 22.69 -13.59 0.04
CA ASP A 243 21.25 -13.47 -0.08
C ASP A 243 20.76 -12.04 0.28
N PRO A 244 20.29 -11.25 -0.69
CA PRO A 244 19.86 -9.88 -0.44
C PRO A 244 18.65 -9.78 0.50
N GLU A 245 17.81 -10.81 0.60
CA GLU A 245 16.63 -10.78 1.46
C GLU A 245 17.00 -10.70 2.95
N ARG A 246 18.17 -11.22 3.32
CA ARG A 246 18.72 -11.03 4.68
C ARG A 246 18.98 -9.57 5.03
N LEU A 247 19.09 -8.72 4.02
CA LEU A 247 19.28 -7.28 4.18
C LEU A 247 17.95 -6.49 4.19
N ALA A 248 16.81 -7.14 3.99
CA ALA A 248 15.52 -6.46 3.84
C ALA A 248 15.18 -5.48 4.97
N ARG A 249 15.57 -5.81 6.21
CA ARG A 249 15.37 -4.92 7.37
C ARG A 249 16.38 -3.78 7.45
N LYS A 250 17.50 -3.89 6.73
CA LYS A 250 18.59 -2.89 6.74
C LYS A 250 18.44 -1.84 5.61
N GLY A 251 17.46 -1.98 4.72
CA GLY A 251 17.17 -1.00 3.66
C GLY A 251 16.85 0.41 4.17
N LYS A 252 16.54 0.55 5.46
CA LYS A 252 16.41 1.85 6.12
C LYS A 252 17.67 2.72 6.02
N VAL A 253 18.86 2.12 5.91
CA VAL A 253 20.13 2.86 5.77
C VAL A 253 20.12 3.76 4.54
N ILE A 254 19.62 3.27 3.40
CA ILE A 254 19.53 4.08 2.17
C ILE A 254 18.44 5.15 2.31
N ARG A 255 17.32 4.82 2.93
CA ARG A 255 16.26 5.80 3.19
C ARG A 255 16.76 6.94 4.09
N ASP A 256 17.44 6.61 5.18
CA ASP A 256 17.92 7.59 6.14
C ASP A 256 18.97 8.50 5.49
N LEU A 257 19.85 7.92 4.65
CA LEU A 257 20.79 8.67 3.83
C LEU A 257 20.07 9.59 2.81
N ALA A 258 19.04 9.09 2.15
CA ALA A 258 18.26 9.88 1.21
C ALA A 258 17.58 11.08 1.87
N ILE A 259 17.07 10.92 3.09
CA ILE A 259 16.48 12.01 3.89
C ILE A 259 17.57 13.03 4.26
N GLU A 260 18.74 12.57 4.75
CA GLU A 260 19.87 13.42 5.10
C GLU A 260 20.30 14.29 3.92
N LEU A 261 20.32 13.73 2.71
CA LEU A 261 20.74 14.41 1.49
C LEU A 261 19.60 15.14 0.75
N GLY A 262 18.37 15.05 1.24
CA GLY A 262 17.20 15.67 0.61
C GLY A 262 16.73 14.99 -0.68
N TRP A 263 17.21 13.78 -0.98
CA TRP A 263 16.81 13.02 -2.18
C TRP A 263 15.35 12.57 -2.13
N ASP A 264 14.78 12.46 -0.95
CA ASP A 264 13.37 12.12 -0.75
C ASP A 264 12.39 13.19 -1.28
N ARG A 265 12.88 14.38 -1.61
CA ARG A 265 12.10 15.45 -2.25
C ARG A 265 11.86 15.18 -3.74
N ASP A 266 12.83 14.55 -4.42
CA ASP A 266 12.72 14.12 -5.81
C ASP A 266 12.18 12.70 -5.86
N LYS A 267 10.84 12.57 -5.88
CA LYS A 267 10.18 11.26 -5.85
C LYS A 267 10.52 10.47 -7.10
N PHE A 268 10.80 9.17 -6.92
CA PHE A 268 10.91 8.26 -8.05
C PHE A 268 9.55 8.18 -8.76
N ASP A 269 9.56 8.40 -10.05
CA ASP A 269 8.50 8.06 -10.98
C ASP A 269 9.14 7.32 -12.16
N GLY A 270 8.72 6.06 -12.36
CA GLY A 270 9.30 5.19 -13.38
C GLY A 270 8.53 5.19 -14.71
N PHE A 271 7.49 6.02 -14.84
CA PHE A 271 6.66 6.05 -16.04
C PHE A 271 7.18 7.05 -17.06
N ASP A 272 7.71 6.56 -18.19
CA ASP A 272 7.74 7.32 -19.44
C ASP A 272 6.35 7.28 -20.12
N GLN A 273 6.19 8.04 -21.21
CA GLN A 273 4.90 8.13 -21.89
C GLN A 273 4.45 6.78 -22.47
N ALA A 274 5.36 6.01 -23.05
CA ALA A 274 5.03 4.71 -23.67
C ALA A 274 4.56 3.68 -22.63
N LEU A 275 5.23 3.59 -21.48
CA LEU A 275 4.83 2.72 -20.39
C LEU A 275 3.51 3.17 -19.76
N LEU A 276 3.33 4.49 -19.62
CA LEU A 276 2.12 5.09 -19.10
C LEU A 276 0.90 4.70 -19.95
N ASP A 277 1.01 4.88 -21.26
CA ASP A 277 -0.05 4.55 -22.23
C ASP A 277 -0.36 3.04 -22.23
N ARG A 278 0.67 2.20 -22.17
CA ARG A 278 0.54 0.76 -22.13
C ARG A 278 -0.18 0.28 -20.85
N VAL A 279 0.22 0.75 -19.68
CA VAL A 279 -0.40 0.38 -18.40
C VAL A 279 -1.83 0.92 -18.33
N SER A 280 -2.04 2.18 -18.72
CA SER A 280 -3.38 2.79 -18.73
C SER A 280 -4.31 2.04 -19.66
N GLY A 281 -3.89 1.76 -20.89
CA GLY A 281 -4.68 1.01 -21.87
C GLY A 281 -5.03 -0.40 -21.42
N PHE A 282 -4.09 -1.09 -20.76
CA PHE A 282 -4.31 -2.44 -20.24
C PHE A 282 -5.45 -2.50 -19.20
N TYR A 283 -5.51 -1.52 -18.29
CA TYR A 283 -6.52 -1.51 -17.21
C TYR A 283 -7.77 -0.68 -17.54
N GLN A 284 -7.81 0.06 -18.64
CA GLN A 284 -8.87 1.04 -18.94
C GLN A 284 -10.27 0.44 -18.86
N HIS A 285 -10.51 -0.67 -19.58
CA HIS A 285 -11.83 -1.28 -19.63
C HIS A 285 -12.29 -1.80 -18.26
N SER A 286 -11.40 -2.49 -17.54
CA SER A 286 -11.69 -3.04 -16.23
C SER A 286 -11.91 -1.96 -15.17
N ASN A 287 -11.15 -0.89 -15.23
CA ASN A 287 -11.27 0.25 -14.32
C ASN A 287 -12.59 0.98 -14.54
N GLU A 288 -12.96 1.23 -15.80
CA GLU A 288 -14.22 1.90 -16.12
C GLU A 288 -15.42 1.07 -15.65
N ALA A 289 -15.41 -0.24 -15.93
CA ALA A 289 -16.46 -1.14 -15.44
C ALA A 289 -16.58 -1.11 -13.90
N PHE A 290 -15.46 -1.12 -13.20
CA PHE A 290 -15.44 -1.04 -11.74
C PHE A 290 -15.97 0.31 -11.22
N ALA A 291 -15.54 1.43 -11.80
CA ALA A 291 -15.96 2.76 -11.39
C ALA A 291 -17.46 2.98 -11.61
N GLN A 292 -18.00 2.53 -12.74
CA GLN A 292 -19.43 2.60 -13.02
C GLN A 292 -20.25 1.72 -12.07
N GLU A 293 -19.78 0.49 -11.78
CA GLU A 293 -20.48 -0.45 -10.90
C GLU A 293 -20.57 0.07 -9.45
N TYR A 294 -19.48 0.63 -8.92
CA TYR A 294 -19.41 0.95 -7.48
C TYR A 294 -19.56 2.44 -7.16
N TRP A 295 -19.30 3.33 -8.12
CA TRP A 295 -19.33 4.78 -7.88
C TRP A 295 -20.26 5.56 -8.80
N GLY A 296 -20.74 4.95 -9.90
CA GLY A 296 -21.61 5.61 -10.86
C GLY A 296 -20.96 6.76 -11.64
N VAL A 297 -19.62 6.81 -11.67
CA VAL A 297 -18.83 7.83 -12.37
C VAL A 297 -17.74 7.17 -13.20
N SER A 298 -17.12 7.91 -14.14
CA SER A 298 -16.00 7.35 -14.89
C SER A 298 -14.73 7.24 -14.03
N TRP A 299 -13.90 6.26 -14.33
CA TRP A 299 -12.60 6.11 -13.67
C TRP A 299 -11.73 7.38 -13.80
N GLN A 300 -11.74 7.98 -14.99
CA GLN A 300 -10.96 9.18 -15.30
C GLN A 300 -11.35 10.40 -14.46
N GLN A 301 -12.62 10.50 -14.07
CA GLN A 301 -13.07 11.59 -13.19
C GLN A 301 -12.45 11.50 -11.80
N LEU A 302 -12.22 10.29 -11.30
CA LEU A 302 -11.60 10.06 -9.99
C LEU A 302 -10.08 10.00 -10.06
N PHE A 303 -9.56 9.39 -11.11
CA PHE A 303 -8.14 9.15 -11.30
C PHE A 303 -7.69 9.68 -12.66
N PRO A 304 -7.58 11.02 -12.81
CA PRO A 304 -7.08 11.60 -14.04
C PRO A 304 -5.67 11.11 -14.32
N THR A 305 -5.37 10.84 -15.59
CA THR A 305 -4.06 10.41 -16.04
C THR A 305 -3.01 11.45 -15.62
N LYS A 306 -1.98 11.00 -14.94
CA LYS A 306 -0.85 11.86 -14.57
C LYS A 306 0.06 12.02 -15.79
N PRO A 307 0.76 13.14 -15.92
CA PRO A 307 1.79 13.28 -16.93
C PRO A 307 2.91 12.28 -16.65
N ALA A 308 3.55 11.81 -17.72
CA ALA A 308 4.77 11.02 -17.62
C ALA A 308 5.88 11.81 -16.93
N ALA A 309 6.83 11.10 -16.32
CA ALA A 309 8.01 11.71 -15.76
C ALA A 309 8.82 12.43 -16.86
N SER A 310 9.25 13.65 -16.58
CA SER A 310 10.06 14.43 -17.52
C SER A 310 11.45 13.82 -17.73
N SER A 311 11.95 13.09 -16.74
CA SER A 311 13.20 12.33 -16.80
C SER A 311 13.17 11.19 -15.78
N ILE A 312 13.77 10.05 -16.15
CA ILE A 312 13.96 8.91 -15.25
C ILE A 312 15.44 8.85 -14.89
N TYR A 313 15.76 8.89 -13.60
CA TYR A 313 17.15 8.79 -13.16
C TYR A 313 17.70 7.38 -13.43
N SER A 314 18.65 7.29 -14.35
CA SER A 314 19.29 6.03 -14.78
C SER A 314 20.65 5.76 -14.13
N GLY A 315 21.18 6.72 -13.37
CA GLY A 315 22.47 6.64 -12.70
C GLY A 315 23.24 7.97 -12.78
N PRO A 316 24.46 8.02 -12.22
CA PRO A 316 25.26 9.25 -12.21
C PRO A 316 25.62 9.69 -13.64
N GLN A 317 25.36 10.97 -13.93
CA GLN A 317 25.50 11.58 -15.26
C GLN A 317 26.84 12.30 -15.46
N SER A 318 27.64 12.47 -14.41
CA SER A 318 28.95 13.11 -14.43
C SER A 318 29.97 12.35 -13.58
N GLU A 319 31.26 12.57 -13.84
CA GLU A 319 32.33 11.99 -13.04
C GLU A 319 32.29 12.46 -11.60
N SER A 320 31.95 13.71 -11.35
CA SER A 320 31.75 14.23 -10.01
C SER A 320 30.64 13.48 -9.27
N GLU A 321 29.51 13.23 -9.92
CA GLU A 321 28.39 12.48 -9.34
C GLU A 321 28.77 11.01 -9.10
N ARG A 322 29.55 10.39 -9.99
CA ARG A 322 30.07 9.03 -9.80
C ARG A 322 30.92 8.91 -8.54
N VAL A 323 31.85 9.84 -8.35
CA VAL A 323 32.70 9.88 -7.16
C VAL A 323 31.86 10.07 -5.90
N GLU A 324 30.89 10.97 -5.93
CA GLU A 324 29.97 11.19 -4.80
C GLU A 324 29.18 9.91 -4.49
N MET A 325 28.50 9.32 -5.47
CA MET A 325 27.71 8.11 -5.30
C MET A 325 28.54 6.95 -4.77
N ARG A 326 29.79 6.82 -5.23
CA ARG A 326 30.73 5.81 -4.71
C ARG A 326 31.06 6.03 -3.23
N ARG A 327 31.30 7.28 -2.81
CA ARG A 327 31.52 7.63 -1.39
C ARG A 327 30.29 7.30 -0.52
N LEU A 328 29.10 7.62 -1.01
CA LEU A 328 27.86 7.33 -0.33
C LEU A 328 27.62 5.82 -0.23
N MET A 329 27.94 5.07 -1.29
CA MET A 329 27.87 3.60 -1.26
C MET A 329 28.79 2.99 -0.20
N VAL A 330 29.95 3.59 0.10
CA VAL A 330 30.79 3.15 1.22
C VAL A 330 30.03 3.26 2.56
N ARG A 331 29.28 4.36 2.77
CA ARG A 331 28.45 4.53 3.97
C ARG A 331 27.36 3.46 4.03
N VAL A 332 26.67 3.22 2.92
CA VAL A 332 25.60 2.20 2.83
C VAL A 332 26.15 0.81 3.19
N ILE A 333 27.25 0.39 2.56
CA ILE A 333 27.84 -0.94 2.79
C ILE A 333 28.30 -1.14 4.25
N ARG A 334 28.83 -0.09 4.88
CA ARG A 334 29.13 -0.12 6.31
C ARG A 334 27.86 -0.29 7.15
N GLY A 335 26.82 0.46 6.84
CA GLY A 335 25.52 0.38 7.54
C GLY A 335 24.81 -0.97 7.34
N LEU A 336 25.03 -1.62 6.20
CA LEU A 336 24.52 -2.99 5.95
C LEU A 336 25.28 -4.06 6.72
N GLN A 337 26.43 -3.72 7.30
CA GLN A 337 27.26 -4.63 8.11
C GLN A 337 27.70 -5.90 7.34
N LEU A 338 28.01 -5.76 6.05
CA LEU A 338 28.55 -6.86 5.28
C LEU A 338 29.91 -7.31 5.81
N PRO A 339 30.26 -8.62 5.71
CA PRO A 339 31.57 -9.13 6.07
C PRO A 339 32.71 -8.37 5.34
N LEU A 340 33.85 -8.13 6.02
CA LEU A 340 34.97 -7.35 5.47
C LEU A 340 35.49 -7.90 4.14
N GLN A 341 35.55 -9.22 4.01
CA GLN A 341 35.99 -9.89 2.78
C GLN A 341 35.08 -9.56 1.59
N LEU A 342 33.77 -9.48 1.83
CA LEU A 342 32.79 -9.12 0.80
C LEU A 342 32.87 -7.63 0.45
N ARG A 343 33.23 -6.75 1.38
CA ARG A 343 33.32 -5.30 1.10
C ARG A 343 34.35 -4.96 0.06
N ARG A 344 35.53 -5.64 0.04
CA ARG A 344 36.57 -5.41 -0.97
C ARG A 344 36.13 -5.86 -2.36
N ARG A 345 35.47 -7.01 -2.45
CA ARG A 345 34.91 -7.52 -3.74
C ARG A 345 33.74 -6.67 -4.20
N TYR A 346 32.96 -6.13 -3.28
CA TYR A 346 31.81 -5.27 -3.58
C TYR A 346 32.20 -4.11 -4.50
N PHE A 347 33.23 -3.35 -4.15
CA PHE A 347 33.59 -2.16 -4.94
C PHE A 347 34.09 -2.48 -6.34
N LYS A 348 34.74 -3.60 -6.56
CA LYS A 348 35.11 -4.04 -7.92
C LYS A 348 33.86 -4.32 -8.77
N LEU A 349 32.88 -4.98 -8.22
CA LEU A 349 31.63 -5.27 -8.93
C LEU A 349 30.76 -4.02 -9.08
N TYR A 350 30.76 -3.14 -8.07
CA TYR A 350 30.07 -1.85 -8.13
C TYR A 350 30.58 -0.99 -9.28
N ASP A 351 31.88 -0.79 -9.36
CA ASP A 351 32.48 0.03 -10.41
C ASP A 351 32.15 -0.56 -11.82
N ALA A 352 32.27 -1.87 -12.00
CA ALA A 352 31.88 -2.56 -13.24
C ALA A 352 30.38 -2.48 -13.55
N ALA A 353 29.51 -2.51 -12.54
CA ALA A 353 28.06 -2.38 -12.71
C ALA A 353 27.67 -0.95 -13.12
N VAL A 354 28.31 0.07 -12.53
CA VAL A 354 28.08 1.48 -12.90
C VAL A 354 28.53 1.73 -14.36
N GLU A 355 29.68 1.20 -14.78
CA GLU A 355 30.16 1.32 -16.16
C GLU A 355 29.17 0.70 -17.17
N ARG A 356 28.59 -0.46 -16.86
CA ARG A 356 27.60 -1.12 -17.73
C ARG A 356 26.30 -0.31 -17.90
N VAL A 357 25.89 0.44 -16.87
CA VAL A 357 24.65 1.25 -16.90
C VAL A 357 24.87 2.59 -17.62
N VAL A 358 26.08 3.15 -17.53
CA VAL A 358 26.38 4.51 -18.05
C VAL A 358 26.87 4.50 -19.50
N LEU A 359 27.38 3.36 -19.98
CA LEU A 359 27.70 3.14 -21.38
C LEU A 359 26.67 2.16 -21.97
N PRO A 360 25.53 2.62 -22.51
CA PRO A 360 24.77 1.76 -23.39
C PRO A 360 25.71 1.37 -24.50
N SER A 361 25.96 0.05 -24.64
CA SER A 361 26.69 -0.53 -25.75
C SER A 361 26.15 0.09 -27.03
N GLY A 362 26.94 0.96 -27.63
CA GLY A 362 26.65 1.48 -28.96
C GLY A 362 26.63 0.30 -29.93
N HIS A 363 25.45 -0.01 -30.41
CA HIS A 363 25.15 -0.70 -31.66
C HIS A 363 23.84 -0.17 -32.21
#